data_892dd4c4d0cee23cd6fe6ed5096ec54d
#
_entry.id   892dd4c4d0cee23cd6fe6ed5096ec54d
#
_cell.length_a   1.000
_cell.length_b   1.000
_cell.length_c   1.000
_cell.angle_alpha   90.00
_cell.angle_beta   90.00
_cell.angle_gamma   90.00
#
_symmetry.space_group_name_H-M   'P 1'
#
loop_
_entity.id
_entity.type
_entity.pdbx_description
1 polymer ?
#
loop_
_entity_poly.entity_id
_entity_poly.type
_entity_poly.pdbx_seq_one_letter_code
_entity_poly.pdbx_strand_id
1 'polypeptide(L)'
;MSTSSSVQTPNYVAMLQVALAEARTGLSEGGIPIGAAIFNRRGELISSGHNRRVQQNDPSIHGETDAFRRAGRQRSYLDLIMVTTLAPCWYCSGLVRQFGFRTVVVGESQNFPGGIEWLRSIGVEVIDLASPECITMLADYIRENPGVWNEDIGEPPPKSEAQ
;
A
#
# COMPACT_ATOMS: atom_id res chain seq x y z
N MET A 1 7.55 -31.38 -28.19
CA MET A 1 6.26 -31.10 -27.55
C MET A 1 6.46 -29.93 -26.59
N SER A 2 6.00 -28.75 -27.01
CA SER A 2 6.14 -27.54 -26.20
C SER A 2 5.03 -27.51 -25.15
N THR A 3 5.37 -27.72 -23.89
CA THR A 3 4.42 -27.52 -22.79
C THR A 3 4.27 -26.02 -22.59
N SER A 4 3.21 -25.46 -23.16
CA SER A 4 2.74 -24.12 -22.83
C SER A 4 2.37 -24.12 -21.33
N SER A 5 3.30 -23.68 -20.47
CA SER A 5 2.93 -23.36 -19.08
C SER A 5 2.03 -22.12 -19.14
N SER A 6 0.74 -22.31 -18.97
CA SER A 6 -0.19 -21.22 -18.76
C SER A 6 0.28 -20.45 -17.50
N VAL A 7 0.82 -19.25 -17.69
CA VAL A 7 1.14 -18.34 -16.58
C VAL A 7 -0.19 -18.01 -15.91
N GLN A 8 -0.45 -18.66 -14.80
CA GLN A 8 -1.67 -18.44 -14.05
C GLN A 8 -1.65 -17.00 -13.51
N THR A 9 -2.71 -16.23 -13.76
CA THR A 9 -2.85 -14.87 -13.21
C THR A 9 -2.80 -14.94 -11.69
N PRO A 10 -1.96 -14.13 -11.01
CA PRO A 10 -1.86 -14.12 -9.56
C PRO A 10 -3.22 -13.82 -8.91
N ASN A 11 -3.48 -14.44 -7.77
CA ASN A 11 -4.71 -14.18 -7.00
C ASN A 11 -4.56 -12.88 -6.19
N TYR A 12 -4.85 -11.75 -6.80
CA TYR A 12 -4.71 -10.44 -6.18
C TYR A 12 -5.59 -10.24 -4.95
N VAL A 13 -6.78 -10.86 -4.93
CA VAL A 13 -7.68 -10.78 -3.76
C VAL A 13 -7.05 -11.48 -2.55
N ALA A 14 -6.44 -12.64 -2.75
CA ALA A 14 -5.72 -13.35 -1.68
C ALA A 14 -4.48 -12.57 -1.20
N MET A 15 -3.75 -11.95 -2.13
CA MET A 15 -2.59 -11.11 -1.80
C MET A 15 -3.01 -9.90 -0.95
N LEU A 16 -4.16 -9.28 -1.27
CA LEU A 16 -4.68 -8.14 -0.50
C LEU A 16 -4.97 -8.53 0.95
N GLN A 17 -5.39 -9.76 1.23
CA GLN A 17 -5.66 -10.19 2.61
C GLN A 17 -4.42 -10.09 3.51
N VAL A 18 -3.22 -10.30 2.97
CA VAL A 18 -1.97 -10.14 3.74
C VAL A 18 -1.75 -8.66 4.08
N ALA A 19 -1.89 -7.77 3.12
CA ALA A 19 -1.78 -6.33 3.35
C ALA A 19 -2.87 -5.82 4.33
N LEU A 20 -4.08 -6.37 4.22
CA LEU A 20 -5.19 -6.03 5.11
C LEU A 20 -4.95 -6.50 6.54
N ALA A 21 -4.36 -7.68 6.73
CA ALA A 21 -3.95 -8.15 8.06
C ALA A 21 -2.90 -7.23 8.69
N GLU A 22 -1.95 -6.73 7.92
CA GLU A 22 -0.98 -5.72 8.37
C GLU A 22 -1.68 -4.40 8.75
N ALA A 23 -2.65 -3.94 7.98
CA ALA A 23 -3.42 -2.74 8.30
C ALA A 23 -4.17 -2.89 9.64
N ARG A 24 -4.79 -4.05 9.88
CA ARG A 24 -5.46 -4.36 11.16
C ARG A 24 -4.48 -4.37 12.32
N THR A 25 -3.29 -4.93 12.13
CA THR A 25 -2.23 -4.91 13.15
C THR A 25 -1.85 -3.47 13.48
N GLY A 26 -1.60 -2.63 12.47
CA GLY A 26 -1.29 -1.21 12.68
C GLY A 26 -2.38 -0.47 13.43
N LEU A 27 -3.66 -0.74 13.11
CA LEU A 27 -4.81 -0.17 13.82
C LEU A 27 -4.83 -0.61 15.29
N SER A 28 -4.57 -1.88 15.57
CA SER A 28 -4.54 -2.40 16.93
C SER A 28 -3.41 -1.81 17.79
N GLU A 29 -2.36 -1.33 17.13
CA GLU A 29 -1.24 -0.63 17.76
C GLU A 29 -1.50 0.88 17.95
N GLY A 30 -2.65 1.37 17.53
CA GLY A 30 -3.02 2.79 17.59
C GLY A 30 -2.53 3.62 16.41
N GLY A 31 -2.07 2.98 15.34
CA GLY A 31 -1.58 3.64 14.14
C GLY A 31 -2.60 3.69 13.00
N ILE A 32 -2.17 4.27 11.89
CA ILE A 32 -2.98 4.42 10.67
C ILE A 32 -3.17 3.04 10.02
N PRO A 33 -4.40 2.59 9.73
CA PRO A 33 -4.67 1.26 9.21
C PRO A 33 -4.38 1.16 7.69
N ILE A 34 -3.11 1.27 7.34
CA ILE A 34 -2.60 1.06 5.99
C ILE A 34 -1.53 -0.01 6.05
N GLY A 35 -1.72 -1.08 5.30
CA GLY A 35 -0.81 -2.20 5.20
C GLY A 35 -0.39 -2.44 3.76
N ALA A 36 0.75 -3.10 3.60
CA ALA A 36 1.29 -3.47 2.31
C ALA A 36 1.99 -4.82 2.36
N ALA A 37 2.16 -5.43 1.21
CA ALA A 37 2.89 -6.67 1.04
C ALA A 37 3.57 -6.68 -0.33
N ILE A 38 4.64 -7.43 -0.44
CA ILE A 38 5.36 -7.64 -1.69
C ILE A 38 5.36 -9.13 -2.00
N PHE A 39 4.92 -9.47 -3.19
CA PHE A 39 4.86 -10.83 -3.71
C PHE A 39 5.69 -10.96 -4.98
N ASN A 40 6.13 -12.17 -5.29
CA ASN A 40 6.60 -12.49 -6.63
C ASN A 40 5.42 -12.90 -7.53
N ARG A 41 5.68 -13.10 -8.83
CA ARG A 41 4.65 -13.47 -9.79
C ARG A 41 4.09 -14.89 -9.63
N ARG A 42 4.73 -15.72 -8.83
CA ARG A 42 4.21 -17.05 -8.44
C ARG A 42 3.26 -16.99 -7.27
N GLY A 43 3.06 -15.80 -6.68
CA GLY A 43 2.20 -15.61 -5.52
C GLY A 43 2.89 -15.89 -4.19
N GLU A 44 4.20 -16.01 -4.18
CA GLU A 44 4.98 -16.21 -2.95
C GLU A 44 5.19 -14.86 -2.25
N LEU A 45 4.92 -14.82 -0.95
CA LEU A 45 5.13 -13.63 -0.12
C LEU A 45 6.63 -13.39 0.09
N ILE A 46 7.09 -12.18 -0.24
CA ILE A 46 8.46 -11.73 0.02
C ILE A 46 8.54 -10.99 1.35
N SER A 47 7.63 -10.06 1.58
CA SER A 47 7.56 -9.27 2.81
C SER A 47 6.20 -8.62 2.99
N SER A 48 5.93 -8.15 4.20
CA SER A 48 4.77 -7.32 4.49
C SER A 48 5.13 -6.25 5.53
N GLY A 49 4.29 -5.25 5.66
CA GLY A 49 4.48 -4.16 6.60
C GLY A 49 3.25 -3.28 6.71
N HIS A 50 3.28 -2.34 7.63
CA HIS A 50 2.20 -1.38 7.84
C HIS A 50 2.74 -0.01 8.23
N ASN A 51 1.91 1.00 8.12
CA ASN A 51 2.25 2.36 8.53
C ASN A 51 2.62 2.39 10.02
N ARG A 52 3.73 3.03 10.36
CA ARG A 52 4.26 3.12 11.72
C ARG A 52 4.52 4.57 12.14
N ARG A 53 3.92 5.53 11.45
CA ARG A 53 4.07 6.95 11.78
C ARG A 53 3.84 7.22 13.27
N VAL A 54 2.74 6.72 13.79
CA VAL A 54 2.34 6.91 15.19
C VAL A 54 3.19 6.05 16.12
N GLN A 55 3.30 4.76 15.83
CA GLN A 55 3.98 3.80 16.69
C GLN A 55 5.46 4.12 16.92
N GLN A 56 6.14 4.63 15.89
CA GLN A 56 7.58 4.91 15.93
C GLN A 56 7.91 6.40 15.84
N ASN A 57 6.91 7.27 15.83
CA ASN A 57 7.10 8.71 15.64
C ASN A 57 7.98 8.99 14.40
N ASP A 58 7.71 8.30 13.30
CA ASP A 58 8.52 8.35 12.09
C ASP A 58 7.64 8.57 10.85
N PRO A 59 7.70 9.76 10.21
CA PRO A 59 6.88 10.08 9.06
C PRO A 59 7.28 9.32 7.79
N SER A 60 8.42 8.69 7.77
CA SER A 60 8.92 7.96 6.60
C SER A 60 8.38 6.53 6.48
N ILE A 61 7.76 6.00 7.53
CA ILE A 61 7.32 4.61 7.54
C ILE A 61 5.86 4.51 7.13
N HIS A 62 5.61 4.40 5.83
CA HIS A 62 4.35 4.00 5.24
C HIS A 62 4.26 2.47 5.13
N GLY A 63 3.09 1.92 4.83
CA GLY A 63 2.94 0.48 4.66
C GLY A 63 3.86 -0.06 3.56
N GLU A 64 3.90 0.63 2.43
CA GLU A 64 4.73 0.27 1.27
C GLU A 64 6.22 0.35 1.59
N THR A 65 6.66 1.39 2.28
CA THR A 65 8.07 1.55 2.64
C THR A 65 8.49 0.57 3.73
N ASP A 66 7.60 0.20 4.65
CA ASP A 66 7.86 -0.85 5.64
C ASP A 66 8.01 -2.22 4.98
N ALA A 67 7.10 -2.58 4.08
CA ALA A 67 7.21 -3.82 3.31
C ALA A 67 8.49 -3.84 2.44
N PHE A 68 8.80 -2.73 1.79
CA PHE A 68 9.99 -2.60 0.95
C PHE A 68 11.28 -2.77 1.77
N ARG A 69 11.38 -2.11 2.90
CA ARG A 69 12.52 -2.25 3.81
C ARG A 69 12.71 -3.69 4.28
N ARG A 70 11.62 -4.36 4.62
CA ARG A 70 11.63 -5.75 5.08
C ARG A 70 11.93 -6.76 3.99
N ALA A 71 11.63 -6.44 2.73
CA ALA A 71 12.02 -7.28 1.59
C ALA A 71 13.54 -7.38 1.45
N GLY A 72 14.27 -6.40 1.97
CA GLY A 72 15.72 -6.33 1.84
C GLY A 72 16.15 -6.08 0.39
N ARG A 73 17.43 -6.33 0.14
CA ARG A 73 18.01 -6.13 -1.20
C ARG A 73 17.53 -7.19 -2.17
N GLN A 74 16.90 -6.75 -3.24
CA GLN A 74 16.52 -7.59 -4.38
C GLN A 74 17.39 -7.20 -5.58
N ARG A 75 17.74 -8.15 -6.44
CA ARG A 75 18.47 -7.85 -7.67
C ARG A 75 17.62 -7.03 -8.64
N SER A 76 16.32 -7.26 -8.62
CA SER A 76 15.33 -6.57 -9.43
C SER A 76 13.98 -6.60 -8.74
N TYR A 77 13.23 -5.52 -8.85
CA TYR A 77 11.85 -5.41 -8.39
C TYR A 77 10.84 -5.48 -9.55
N LEU A 78 11.32 -5.62 -10.81
CA LEU A 78 10.48 -5.57 -12.00
C LEU A 78 9.38 -6.63 -12.01
N ASP A 79 9.69 -7.81 -11.48
CA ASP A 79 8.75 -8.94 -11.43
C ASP A 79 8.13 -9.14 -10.05
N LEU A 80 8.29 -8.17 -9.16
CA LEU A 80 7.61 -8.15 -7.88
C LEU A 80 6.31 -7.33 -7.99
N ILE A 81 5.36 -7.70 -7.15
CA ILE A 81 4.05 -7.06 -7.08
C ILE A 81 3.96 -6.33 -5.74
N MET A 82 3.76 -5.02 -5.79
CA MET A 82 3.43 -4.24 -4.60
C MET A 82 1.93 -4.30 -4.37
N VAL A 83 1.52 -4.74 -3.19
CA VAL A 83 0.12 -4.78 -2.77
C VAL A 83 -0.05 -3.82 -1.60
N THR A 84 -1.02 -2.94 -1.66
CA THR A 84 -1.27 -1.93 -0.62
C THR A 84 -2.77 -1.77 -0.40
N THR A 85 -3.19 -1.54 0.85
CA THR A 85 -4.61 -1.37 1.18
C THR A 85 -5.19 -0.05 0.68
N LEU A 86 -4.35 0.97 0.50
CA LEU A 86 -4.72 2.28 -0.03
C LEU A 86 -3.86 2.63 -1.24
N ALA A 87 -4.41 3.38 -2.18
CA ALA A 87 -3.66 3.96 -3.30
C ALA A 87 -2.36 4.62 -2.80
N PRO A 88 -1.19 4.30 -3.41
CA PRO A 88 0.08 4.84 -2.95
C PRO A 88 0.14 6.36 -3.12
N CYS A 89 0.56 7.06 -2.06
CA CYS A 89 0.80 8.50 -2.11
C CYS A 89 1.97 8.84 -3.05
N TRP A 90 2.30 10.11 -3.25
CA TRP A 90 3.41 10.53 -4.11
C TRP A 90 4.75 9.93 -3.69
N TYR A 91 4.98 9.84 -2.39
CA TYR A 91 6.19 9.24 -1.83
C TYR A 91 6.30 7.75 -2.21
N CYS A 92 5.26 6.97 -1.98
CA CYS A 92 5.25 5.54 -2.31
C CYS A 92 5.13 5.29 -3.82
N SER A 93 4.43 6.15 -4.56
CA SER A 93 4.42 6.11 -6.03
C SER A 93 5.81 6.38 -6.60
N GLY A 94 6.57 7.28 -5.98
CA GLY A 94 7.98 7.51 -6.30
C GLY A 94 8.85 6.27 -6.09
N LEU A 95 8.62 5.54 -5.00
CA LEU A 95 9.28 4.26 -4.73
C LEU A 95 8.99 3.23 -5.82
N VAL A 96 7.72 3.07 -6.20
CA VAL A 96 7.29 2.16 -7.27
C VAL A 96 8.03 2.48 -8.57
N ARG A 97 8.07 3.76 -8.96
CA ARG A 97 8.80 4.20 -10.15
C ARG A 97 10.29 3.99 -10.04
N GLN A 98 10.89 4.40 -8.93
CA GLN A 98 12.35 4.36 -8.74
C GLN A 98 12.90 2.93 -8.85
N PHE A 99 12.22 1.97 -8.24
CA PHE A 99 12.67 0.59 -8.21
C PHE A 99 12.06 -0.29 -9.30
N GLY A 100 11.16 0.26 -10.11
CA GLY A 100 10.65 -0.38 -11.31
C GLY A 100 9.62 -1.47 -11.07
N PHE A 101 8.81 -1.38 -10.02
CA PHE A 101 7.65 -2.25 -9.88
C PHE A 101 6.71 -2.05 -11.07
N ARG A 102 6.39 -3.12 -11.77
CA ARG A 102 5.50 -3.07 -12.95
C ARG A 102 4.04 -3.25 -12.60
N THR A 103 3.75 -3.82 -11.44
CA THR A 103 2.40 -4.13 -10.99
C THR A 103 2.19 -3.66 -9.57
N VAL A 104 1.12 -2.92 -9.35
CA VAL A 104 0.63 -2.47 -8.05
C VAL A 104 -0.82 -2.90 -7.89
N VAL A 105 -1.12 -3.62 -6.82
CA VAL A 105 -2.49 -3.98 -6.44
C VAL A 105 -2.91 -3.08 -5.30
N VAL A 106 -4.06 -2.46 -5.46
CA VAL A 106 -4.59 -1.45 -4.53
C VAL A 106 -5.90 -1.94 -3.94
N GLY A 107 -6.02 -1.88 -2.63
CA GLY A 107 -7.25 -2.22 -1.92
C GLY A 107 -8.36 -1.22 -2.23
N GLU A 108 -8.05 0.07 -2.19
CA GLU A 108 -9.02 1.12 -2.51
C GLU A 108 -8.32 2.45 -2.87
N SER A 109 -9.06 3.34 -3.52
CA SER A 109 -8.62 4.68 -3.89
C SER A 109 -9.71 5.75 -3.66
N GLN A 110 -10.77 5.41 -2.93
CA GLN A 110 -11.87 6.34 -2.67
C GLN A 110 -11.55 7.33 -1.57
N ASN A 111 -10.91 6.88 -0.48
CA ASN A 111 -10.49 7.76 0.60
C ASN A 111 -9.34 8.68 0.18
N PHE A 112 -8.49 8.20 -0.71
CA PHE A 112 -7.35 8.95 -1.22
C PHE A 112 -6.91 8.37 -2.57
N PRO A 113 -6.94 9.16 -3.67
CA PRO A 113 -6.60 8.65 -5.01
C PRO A 113 -5.11 8.45 -5.23
N GLY A 114 -4.26 9.06 -4.41
CA GLY A 114 -2.81 8.93 -4.51
C GLY A 114 -2.24 9.25 -5.89
N GLY A 115 -1.23 8.48 -6.29
CA GLY A 115 -0.55 8.62 -7.58
C GLY A 115 -1.00 7.61 -8.64
N ILE A 116 -2.18 6.99 -8.54
CA ILE A 116 -2.62 5.93 -9.46
C ILE A 116 -2.61 6.37 -10.92
N GLU A 117 -3.19 7.52 -11.23
CA GLU A 117 -3.25 8.01 -12.61
C GLU A 117 -1.87 8.25 -13.19
N TRP A 118 -0.98 8.84 -12.40
CA TRP A 118 0.40 9.06 -12.80
C TRP A 118 1.14 7.74 -13.01
N LEU A 119 0.99 6.76 -12.10
CA LEU A 119 1.60 5.44 -12.26
C LEU A 119 1.14 4.77 -13.55
N ARG A 120 -0.15 4.80 -13.85
CA ARG A 120 -0.70 4.29 -15.11
C ARG A 120 -0.12 5.01 -16.33
N SER A 121 0.04 6.33 -16.25
CA SER A 121 0.60 7.14 -17.34
C SER A 121 2.04 6.79 -17.69
N ILE A 122 2.81 6.24 -16.75
CA ILE A 122 4.19 5.79 -16.96
C ILE A 122 4.31 4.27 -17.20
N GLY A 123 3.18 3.58 -17.41
CA GLY A 123 3.15 2.18 -17.81
C GLY A 123 3.08 1.17 -16.66
N VAL A 124 2.85 1.61 -15.43
CA VAL A 124 2.61 0.69 -14.30
C VAL A 124 1.19 0.15 -14.38
N GLU A 125 1.05 -1.16 -14.28
CA GLU A 125 -0.26 -1.81 -14.15
C GLU A 125 -0.77 -1.59 -12.74
N VAL A 126 -1.87 -0.86 -12.59
CA VAL A 126 -2.52 -0.64 -11.30
C VAL A 126 -3.89 -1.30 -11.28
N ILE A 127 -4.06 -2.28 -10.41
CA ILE A 127 -5.31 -3.01 -10.18
C ILE A 127 -5.94 -2.49 -8.91
N ASP A 128 -7.04 -1.74 -9.02
CA ASP A 128 -7.84 -1.29 -7.87
C ASP A 128 -8.98 -2.27 -7.62
N LEU A 129 -8.93 -2.94 -6.47
CA LEU A 129 -9.92 -3.95 -6.10
C LEU A 129 -11.19 -3.35 -5.49
N ALA A 130 -11.19 -2.05 -5.18
CA ALA A 130 -12.30 -1.35 -4.53
C ALA A 130 -12.88 -2.13 -3.33
N SER A 131 -11.98 -2.61 -2.47
CA SER A 131 -12.33 -3.45 -1.33
C SER A 131 -13.18 -2.69 -0.31
N PRO A 132 -14.43 -3.10 -0.05
CA PRO A 132 -15.28 -2.44 0.94
C PRO A 132 -14.65 -2.41 2.34
N GLU A 133 -13.92 -3.45 2.71
CA GLU A 133 -13.27 -3.54 4.00
C GLU A 133 -12.13 -2.51 4.14
N CYS A 134 -11.30 -2.36 3.11
CA CYS A 134 -10.26 -1.34 3.09
C CYS A 134 -10.86 0.07 3.17
N ILE A 135 -11.90 0.33 2.38
CA ILE A 135 -12.60 1.63 2.35
C ILE A 135 -13.15 1.98 3.71
N THR A 136 -13.91 1.06 4.33
CA THR A 136 -14.58 1.31 5.62
C THR A 136 -13.58 1.49 6.74
N MET A 137 -12.58 0.63 6.84
CA MET A 137 -11.58 0.69 7.92
C MET A 137 -10.84 2.03 7.93
N LEU A 138 -10.38 2.50 6.76
CA LEU A 138 -9.67 3.76 6.67
C LEU A 138 -10.60 4.96 6.85
N ALA A 139 -11.81 4.92 6.29
CA ALA A 139 -12.80 5.98 6.46
C ALA A 139 -13.15 6.21 7.94
N ASP A 140 -13.32 5.14 8.70
CA ASP A 140 -13.58 5.20 10.14
C ASP A 140 -12.41 5.84 10.90
N TYR A 141 -11.19 5.43 10.56
CA TYR A 141 -9.99 6.00 11.16
C TYR A 141 -9.84 7.50 10.87
N ILE A 142 -10.05 7.92 9.63
CA ILE A 142 -9.97 9.33 9.22
C ILE A 142 -10.98 10.17 10.01
N ARG A 143 -12.20 9.66 10.17
CA ARG A 143 -13.24 10.35 10.94
C ARG A 143 -12.85 10.54 12.39
N GLU A 144 -12.19 9.55 12.98
CA GLU A 144 -11.82 9.54 14.41
C GLU A 144 -10.49 10.24 14.66
N ASN A 145 -9.60 10.31 13.67
CA ASN A 145 -8.24 10.82 13.78
C ASN A 145 -7.86 11.75 12.61
N PRO A 146 -8.65 12.81 12.35
CA PRO A 146 -8.42 13.64 11.15
C PRO A 146 -7.07 14.36 11.15
N GLY A 147 -6.57 14.74 12.33
CA GLY A 147 -5.25 15.39 12.46
C GLY A 147 -4.12 14.50 12.06
N VAL A 148 -4.07 13.28 12.57
CA VAL A 148 -3.04 12.28 12.23
C VAL A 148 -3.09 11.92 10.74
N TRP A 149 -4.31 11.78 10.19
CA TRP A 149 -4.49 11.53 8.76
C TRP A 149 -3.91 12.67 7.91
N ASN A 150 -4.24 13.92 8.25
CA ASN A 150 -3.73 15.09 7.53
C ASN A 150 -2.20 15.18 7.56
N GLU A 151 -1.57 14.85 8.70
CA GLU A 151 -0.10 14.75 8.77
C GLU A 151 0.45 13.75 7.74
N ASP A 152 -0.18 12.60 7.60
CA ASP A 152 0.30 11.52 6.74
C ASP A 152 0.22 11.86 5.25
N ILE A 153 -0.71 12.72 4.86
CA ILE A 153 -0.91 13.16 3.47
C ILE A 153 -0.39 14.58 3.19
N GLY A 154 0.28 15.22 4.16
CA GLY A 154 0.84 16.55 3.98
C GLY A 154 -0.18 17.68 3.93
N GLU A 155 -1.36 17.49 4.52
CA GLU A 155 -2.40 18.50 4.64
C GLU A 155 -2.31 19.25 5.97
N PRO A 156 -2.78 20.51 6.05
CA PRO A 156 -2.78 21.25 7.31
C PRO A 156 -3.71 20.59 8.35
N PRO A 157 -3.46 20.84 9.64
CA PRO A 157 -4.35 20.36 10.70
C PRO A 157 -5.80 20.80 10.46
N PRO A 158 -6.79 19.99 10.87
CA PRO A 158 -8.19 20.40 10.84
C PRO A 158 -8.41 21.67 11.66
N LYS A 159 -9.32 22.54 11.22
CA LYS A 159 -9.59 23.82 11.90
C LYS A 159 -9.97 23.67 13.38
N SER A 160 -10.53 22.53 13.77
CA SER A 160 -10.86 22.21 15.16
C SER A 160 -9.63 21.88 16.03
N GLU A 161 -8.48 21.61 15.45
CA GLU A 161 -7.24 21.25 16.13
C GLU A 161 -6.16 22.35 16.01
N ALA A 162 -6.45 23.44 15.31
CA ALA A 162 -5.52 24.52 15.01
C ALA A 162 -5.49 25.64 16.11
N GLN A 163 -5.73 25.28 17.39
CA GLN A 163 -5.62 26.21 18.52
C GLN A 163 -4.41 25.93 19.40
#